data_4164d88df2b5f1755076abb542666744
#
_entry.id   4164d88df2b5f1755076abb542666744
#
_cell.length_a   1.000
_cell.length_b   1.000
_cell.length_c   1.000
_cell.angle_alpha   90.00
_cell.angle_beta   90.00
_cell.angle_gamma   90.00
#
_symmetry.space_group_name_H-M   'P 1'
#
loop_
_entity.id
_entity.type
_entity.pdbx_description
1 polymer ?
#
loop_
_entity_poly.entity_id
_entity_poly.type
_entity_poly.pdbx_seq_one_letter_code
_entity_poly.pdbx_strand_id
1 'polypeptide(L)'
;MKKIVMTAAILAFGVINYAQADTIRATSAFGPKHVMAQAGYPALFKKLKELTDGRWTGYDTPSGLVGPNEMNSALREGITDMGPVMFPYFSADYVESGIVGDLSMLGTDNRAIASAVSEYIATCPECIKEFSKNGQVYLGSDATTAYQLLSTKRIESLSDLKGLRVRTGGATYSYIIEKMGALPVYFPASEIFEALSSGVADATYSSIPDLKNIQLYDAVKYVTLIDKGVFNAAAMTNLSQRVWDKMSLEDRSSMARAAQYAQTIAIYSWRDTAAEAEKIAKEKGIEFIQPDKEFVKRGNNIRDEYMAGVTEALTKKGVTNAAAKVDSYKALLKKWEGLVANVTTSDELAELRYKEIWSKVDMKTYGSH
;
A
#
# COMPACT_ATOMS: atom_id res chain seq x y z
N MET A 1 42.51 69.27 -29.85
CA MET A 1 42.68 68.06 -29.04
C MET A 1 41.35 67.65 -28.47
N LYS A 2 40.62 66.68 -29.07
CA LYS A 2 39.30 66.21 -28.63
C LYS A 2 39.53 65.01 -27.74
N LYS A 3 39.11 65.07 -26.47
CA LYS A 3 39.11 63.93 -25.53
C LYS A 3 37.87 63.06 -25.79
N ILE A 4 38.08 61.83 -26.21
CA ILE A 4 37.03 60.79 -26.30
C ILE A 4 36.90 60.16 -24.92
N VAL A 5 35.75 60.34 -24.31
CA VAL A 5 35.37 59.62 -23.06
C VAL A 5 34.69 58.32 -23.48
N MET A 6 35.33 57.20 -23.21
CA MET A 6 34.84 55.85 -23.50
C MET A 6 34.09 55.33 -22.28
N THR A 7 32.75 55.34 -22.34
CA THR A 7 31.90 54.82 -21.27
C THR A 7 31.81 53.30 -21.41
N ALA A 8 32.43 52.55 -20.47
CA ALA A 8 32.33 51.11 -20.43
C ALA A 8 31.01 50.74 -19.75
N ALA A 9 30.08 50.17 -20.50
CA ALA A 9 28.85 49.56 -19.98
C ALA A 9 29.21 48.18 -19.45
N ILE A 10 29.17 47.98 -18.13
CA ILE A 10 29.31 46.65 -17.48
C ILE A 10 27.96 45.95 -17.60
N LEU A 11 27.86 44.97 -18.50
CA LEU A 11 26.74 44.02 -18.57
C LEU A 11 26.92 43.02 -17.44
N ALA A 12 26.14 43.18 -16.35
CA ALA A 12 25.99 42.18 -15.30
C ALA A 12 25.20 41.00 -15.84
N PHE A 13 25.92 39.97 -16.32
CA PHE A 13 25.30 38.66 -16.58
C PHE A 13 24.93 38.05 -15.22
N GLY A 14 23.65 38.12 -14.86
CA GLY A 14 23.11 37.33 -13.77
C GLY A 14 23.27 35.84 -14.09
N VAL A 15 24.19 35.20 -13.38
CA VAL A 15 24.31 33.73 -13.42
C VAL A 15 23.05 33.17 -12.79
N ILE A 16 22.11 32.76 -13.61
CA ILE A 16 20.97 31.97 -13.17
C ILE A 16 21.56 30.59 -12.81
N ASN A 17 21.85 30.41 -11.52
CA ASN A 17 22.15 29.08 -10.99
C ASN A 17 20.87 28.24 -11.13
N TYR A 18 20.75 27.45 -12.15
CA TYR A 18 19.80 26.34 -12.17
C TYR A 18 20.25 25.37 -11.09
N ALA A 19 19.62 25.44 -9.91
CA ALA A 19 19.79 24.41 -8.92
C ALA A 19 19.38 23.08 -9.57
N GLN A 20 20.31 22.14 -9.65
CA GLN A 20 20.01 20.81 -10.17
C GLN A 20 18.95 20.18 -9.26
N ALA A 21 17.87 19.69 -9.87
CA ALA A 21 16.80 19.04 -9.13
C ALA A 21 17.32 17.80 -8.38
N ASP A 22 16.99 17.71 -7.11
CA ASP A 22 17.21 16.47 -6.34
C ASP A 22 16.28 15.37 -6.87
N THR A 23 16.83 14.17 -7.07
CA THR A 23 16.12 13.08 -7.72
C THR A 23 15.93 11.91 -6.77
N ILE A 24 14.68 11.48 -6.57
CA ILE A 24 14.29 10.31 -5.79
C ILE A 24 14.27 9.09 -6.70
N ARG A 25 15.03 8.08 -6.34
CA ARG A 25 15.03 6.78 -7.02
C ARG A 25 14.06 5.87 -6.30
N ALA A 26 12.91 5.61 -6.90
CA ALA A 26 11.91 4.71 -6.34
C ALA A 26 12.00 3.32 -6.96
N THR A 27 11.50 2.34 -6.22
CA THR A 27 11.28 0.98 -6.68
C THR A 27 9.91 0.53 -6.20
N SER A 28 8.97 0.35 -7.13
CA SER A 28 7.62 -0.13 -6.80
C SER A 28 7.57 -1.60 -6.38
N ALA A 29 8.68 -2.32 -6.53
CA ALA A 29 8.92 -3.72 -6.09
C ALA A 29 8.07 -4.78 -6.81
N PHE A 30 7.03 -4.39 -7.50
CA PHE A 30 6.18 -5.25 -8.33
C PHE A 30 6.41 -4.95 -9.82
N GLY A 31 5.92 -5.82 -10.69
CA GLY A 31 6.08 -5.67 -12.13
C GLY A 31 5.49 -4.36 -12.68
N PRO A 32 5.86 -3.98 -13.92
CA PRO A 32 5.45 -2.70 -14.51
C PRO A 32 3.94 -2.58 -14.76
N LYS A 33 3.17 -3.67 -14.59
CA LYS A 33 1.71 -3.65 -14.68
C LYS A 33 1.02 -3.31 -13.35
N HIS A 34 1.76 -3.27 -12.25
CA HIS A 34 1.21 -2.97 -10.94
C HIS A 34 0.74 -1.51 -10.85
N VAL A 35 -0.37 -1.25 -10.15
CA VAL A 35 -0.99 0.09 -10.05
C VAL A 35 -0.05 1.16 -9.54
N MET A 36 0.88 0.84 -8.62
CA MET A 36 1.86 1.81 -8.13
C MET A 36 2.87 2.20 -9.22
N ALA A 37 3.31 1.25 -10.04
CA ALA A 37 4.23 1.51 -11.14
C ALA A 37 3.55 2.30 -12.28
N GLN A 38 2.31 1.93 -12.61
CA GLN A 38 1.60 2.53 -13.75
C GLN A 38 1.02 3.91 -13.43
N ALA A 39 0.55 4.13 -12.20
CA ALA A 39 -0.21 5.31 -11.85
C ALA A 39 0.32 6.02 -10.59
N GLY A 40 0.61 5.32 -9.52
CA GLY A 40 0.95 5.90 -8.23
C GLY A 40 2.24 6.72 -8.26
N TYR A 41 3.38 6.13 -8.52
CA TYR A 41 4.65 6.86 -8.54
C TYR A 41 4.78 7.90 -9.65
N PRO A 42 4.28 7.69 -10.87
CA PRO A 42 4.22 8.76 -11.87
C PRO A 42 3.45 9.98 -11.38
N ALA A 43 2.31 9.77 -10.72
CA ALA A 43 1.51 10.86 -10.15
C ALA A 43 2.24 11.56 -8.99
N LEU A 44 2.93 10.81 -8.11
CA LEU A 44 3.74 11.37 -7.03
C LEU A 44 4.79 12.31 -7.57
N PHE A 45 5.62 11.85 -8.50
CA PHE A 45 6.74 12.65 -9.00
C PHE A 45 6.29 13.85 -9.82
N LYS A 46 5.21 13.71 -10.60
CA LYS A 46 4.59 14.84 -11.26
C LYS A 46 4.14 15.89 -10.24
N LYS A 47 3.40 15.47 -9.21
CA LYS A 47 2.87 16.39 -8.18
C LYS A 47 3.98 17.00 -7.32
N LEU A 48 4.98 16.21 -6.95
CA LEU A 48 6.12 16.70 -6.19
C LEU A 48 6.89 17.79 -6.95
N LYS A 49 7.15 17.56 -8.25
CA LYS A 49 7.81 18.53 -9.13
C LYS A 49 7.00 19.84 -9.21
N GLU A 50 5.67 19.74 -9.34
CA GLU A 50 4.78 20.92 -9.34
C GLU A 50 4.86 21.68 -8.02
N LEU A 51 4.74 21.00 -6.89
CA LEU A 51 4.68 21.61 -5.55
C LEU A 51 6.03 22.18 -5.08
N THR A 52 7.14 21.73 -5.66
CA THR A 52 8.50 22.18 -5.29
C THR A 52 9.17 23.03 -6.37
N ASP A 53 8.41 23.55 -7.35
CA ASP A 53 8.95 24.30 -8.49
C ASP A 53 10.15 23.63 -9.16
N GLY A 54 10.11 22.28 -9.23
CA GLY A 54 11.15 21.47 -9.84
C GLY A 54 12.38 21.21 -8.96
N ARG A 55 12.42 21.64 -7.71
CA ARG A 55 13.54 21.33 -6.78
C ARG A 55 13.68 19.83 -6.54
N TRP A 56 12.53 19.12 -6.49
CA TRP A 56 12.47 17.67 -6.33
C TRP A 56 11.75 16.99 -7.50
N THR A 57 12.28 15.87 -7.93
CA THR A 57 11.70 14.97 -8.93
C THR A 57 12.00 13.52 -8.56
N GLY A 58 11.59 12.57 -9.39
CA GLY A 58 11.94 11.17 -9.18
C GLY A 58 11.53 10.30 -10.37
N TYR A 59 11.91 9.05 -10.30
CA TYR A 59 11.52 8.01 -11.23
C TYR A 59 11.38 6.66 -10.51
N ASP A 60 10.57 5.78 -11.09
CA ASP A 60 10.38 4.41 -10.61
C ASP A 60 11.15 3.42 -11.50
N THR A 61 11.74 2.42 -10.87
CA THR A 61 12.31 1.25 -11.54
C THR A 61 11.54 0.02 -11.08
N PRO A 62 10.42 -0.33 -11.75
CA PRO A 62 9.57 -1.44 -11.34
C PRO A 62 10.33 -2.75 -11.32
N SER A 63 10.33 -3.46 -10.20
CA SER A 63 10.99 -4.77 -9.98
C SER A 63 12.47 -4.89 -10.42
N GLY A 64 13.11 -3.75 -10.71
CA GLY A 64 14.43 -3.76 -11.36
C GLY A 64 15.59 -4.07 -10.44
N LEU A 65 15.54 -3.64 -9.18
CA LEU A 65 16.66 -3.73 -8.23
C LEU A 65 16.32 -4.49 -6.95
N VAL A 66 15.08 -4.39 -6.48
CA VAL A 66 14.68 -4.81 -5.14
C VAL A 66 13.30 -5.45 -5.18
N GLY A 67 13.18 -6.65 -4.64
CA GLY A 67 11.90 -7.31 -4.40
C GLY A 67 11.21 -6.80 -3.13
N PRO A 68 9.92 -7.13 -2.94
CA PRO A 68 9.17 -6.66 -1.77
C PRO A 68 9.73 -7.18 -0.44
N ASN A 69 10.41 -8.33 -0.42
CA ASN A 69 11.02 -8.93 0.79
C ASN A 69 12.34 -8.27 1.19
N GLU A 70 12.95 -7.50 0.31
CA GLU A 70 14.27 -6.86 0.52
C GLU A 70 14.11 -5.36 0.75
N MET A 71 12.89 -4.83 0.60
CA MET A 71 12.63 -3.39 0.60
C MET A 71 13.10 -2.71 1.87
N ASN A 72 12.92 -3.36 3.03
CA ASN A 72 13.29 -2.79 4.32
C ASN A 72 14.80 -2.50 4.40
N SER A 73 15.64 -3.45 4.01
CA SER A 73 17.10 -3.26 3.95
C SER A 73 17.51 -2.31 2.82
N ALA A 74 16.89 -2.39 1.66
CA ALA A 74 17.21 -1.57 0.52
C ALA A 74 17.02 -0.07 0.77
N LEU A 75 15.95 0.31 1.48
CA LEU A 75 15.71 1.69 1.91
C LEU A 75 16.75 2.15 2.95
N ARG A 76 17.05 1.30 3.93
CA ARG A 76 18.03 1.60 4.97
C ARG A 76 19.45 1.76 4.41
N GLU A 77 19.83 0.91 3.47
CA GLU A 77 21.16 0.90 2.86
C GLU A 77 21.31 1.89 1.69
N GLY A 78 20.21 2.49 1.24
CA GLY A 78 20.19 3.49 0.17
C GLY A 78 20.33 2.91 -1.24
N ILE A 79 19.99 1.63 -1.42
CA ILE A 79 19.87 0.99 -2.74
C ILE A 79 18.71 1.66 -3.51
N THR A 80 17.60 1.91 -2.81
CA THR A 80 16.49 2.73 -3.30
C THR A 80 16.20 3.86 -2.30
N ASP A 81 15.54 4.92 -2.77
CA ASP A 81 15.18 6.08 -1.95
C ASP A 81 13.72 6.03 -1.49
N MET A 82 12.86 5.35 -2.25
CA MET A 82 11.44 5.17 -1.96
C MET A 82 10.97 3.80 -2.41
N GLY A 83 10.09 3.17 -1.62
CA GLY A 83 9.49 1.89 -1.99
C GLY A 83 8.40 1.42 -1.01
N PRO A 84 7.59 0.41 -1.39
CA PRO A 84 6.55 -0.13 -0.53
C PRO A 84 7.13 -1.10 0.51
N VAL A 85 6.77 -0.92 1.77
CA VAL A 85 7.11 -1.84 2.87
C VAL A 85 5.84 -2.57 3.29
N MET A 86 5.80 -3.88 3.04
CA MET A 86 4.70 -4.76 3.43
C MET A 86 4.92 -5.25 4.86
N PHE A 87 4.15 -4.77 5.84
CA PHE A 87 4.34 -5.11 7.26
C PHE A 87 4.35 -6.61 7.55
N PRO A 88 3.51 -7.45 6.90
CA PRO A 88 3.56 -8.88 7.13
C PRO A 88 4.89 -9.55 6.75
N TYR A 89 5.67 -8.95 5.84
CA TYR A 89 6.99 -9.48 5.44
C TYR A 89 8.08 -9.13 6.45
N PHE A 90 7.83 -8.12 7.29
CA PHE A 90 8.76 -7.59 8.29
C PHE A 90 8.07 -7.49 9.65
N SER A 91 7.33 -8.52 10.05
CA SER A 91 6.45 -8.51 11.23
C SER A 91 7.17 -8.25 12.56
N ALA A 92 8.48 -8.54 12.64
CA ALA A 92 9.30 -8.22 13.80
C ALA A 92 9.71 -6.75 13.89
N ASP A 93 9.78 -6.05 12.75
CA ASP A 93 10.16 -4.64 12.66
C ASP A 93 8.97 -3.69 12.80
N TYR A 94 7.76 -4.15 12.42
CA TYR A 94 6.52 -3.36 12.37
C TYR A 94 5.40 -4.02 13.18
N VAL A 95 5.60 -4.18 14.49
CA VAL A 95 4.64 -4.79 15.42
C VAL A 95 3.43 -3.88 15.62
N GLU A 96 3.67 -2.60 15.87
CA GLU A 96 2.64 -1.58 16.13
C GLU A 96 1.94 -1.12 14.85
N SER A 97 2.70 -0.92 13.78
CA SER A 97 2.15 -0.60 12.46
C SER A 97 1.40 -1.78 11.85
N GLY A 98 1.83 -3.00 12.14
CA GLY A 98 1.23 -4.25 11.63
C GLY A 98 -0.20 -4.54 12.11
N ILE A 99 -0.65 -3.90 13.18
CA ILE A 99 -2.04 -4.00 13.70
C ILE A 99 -3.08 -3.83 12.59
N VAL A 100 -2.85 -2.91 11.66
CA VAL A 100 -3.78 -2.62 10.57
C VAL A 100 -4.07 -3.86 9.71
N GLY A 101 -3.07 -4.74 9.56
CA GLY A 101 -3.23 -6.03 8.86
C GLY A 101 -4.06 -7.03 9.65
N ASP A 102 -3.94 -7.04 10.98
CA ASP A 102 -4.78 -7.86 11.85
C ASP A 102 -6.25 -7.36 11.86
N LEU A 103 -6.47 -6.10 11.54
CA LEU A 103 -7.80 -5.47 11.43
C LEU A 103 -8.34 -5.37 10.00
N SER A 104 -7.67 -6.01 9.04
CA SER A 104 -7.99 -5.96 7.59
C SER A 104 -9.37 -6.51 7.22
N MET A 105 -10.03 -7.23 8.14
CA MET A 105 -11.38 -7.76 7.94
C MET A 105 -12.48 -6.74 8.29
N LEU A 106 -12.11 -5.55 8.76
CA LEU A 106 -13.04 -4.45 9.04
C LEU A 106 -13.23 -3.59 7.80
N GLY A 107 -14.49 -3.37 7.44
CA GLY A 107 -14.86 -2.54 6.28
C GLY A 107 -14.59 -3.20 4.92
N THR A 108 -15.07 -2.55 3.86
CA THR A 108 -14.91 -2.98 2.47
C THR A 108 -14.57 -1.83 1.52
N ASP A 109 -14.81 -0.57 1.92
CA ASP A 109 -14.43 0.59 1.11
C ASP A 109 -12.93 0.86 1.28
N ASN A 110 -12.15 0.56 0.25
CA ASN A 110 -10.71 0.74 0.26
C ASN A 110 -10.28 2.22 0.44
N ARG A 111 -11.12 3.19 0.10
CA ARG A 111 -10.87 4.63 0.32
C ARG A 111 -10.87 4.96 1.82
N ALA A 112 -11.88 4.49 2.53
CA ALA A 112 -12.01 4.66 3.98
C ALA A 112 -10.91 3.91 4.72
N ILE A 113 -10.66 2.65 4.36
CA ILE A 113 -9.67 1.79 4.99
C ILE A 113 -8.26 2.37 4.82
N ALA A 114 -7.85 2.71 3.60
CA ALA A 114 -6.52 3.28 3.34
C ALA A 114 -6.30 4.61 4.09
N SER A 115 -7.36 5.42 4.21
CA SER A 115 -7.30 6.69 4.92
C SER A 115 -7.22 6.49 6.43
N ALA A 116 -8.00 5.56 6.98
CA ALA A 116 -7.94 5.20 8.41
C ALA A 116 -6.57 4.61 8.79
N VAL A 117 -6.00 3.74 7.96
CA VAL A 117 -4.63 3.22 8.13
C VAL A 117 -3.61 4.35 8.13
N SER A 118 -3.72 5.26 7.16
CA SER A 118 -2.77 6.37 7.04
C SER A 118 -2.84 7.31 8.25
N GLU A 119 -4.03 7.62 8.74
CA GLU A 119 -4.19 8.45 9.95
C GLU A 119 -3.70 7.72 11.19
N TYR A 120 -4.06 6.44 11.35
CA TYR A 120 -3.62 5.62 12.48
C TYR A 120 -2.09 5.61 12.59
N ILE A 121 -1.38 5.26 11.52
CA ILE A 121 0.08 5.17 11.57
C ILE A 121 0.72 6.55 11.73
N ALA A 122 0.27 7.57 11.00
CA ALA A 122 0.86 8.91 11.07
C ALA A 122 0.71 9.58 12.45
N THR A 123 -0.29 9.16 13.23
CA THR A 123 -0.57 9.70 14.58
C THR A 123 -0.17 8.77 15.72
N CYS A 124 0.45 7.61 15.43
CA CYS A 124 0.91 6.62 16.39
C CYS A 124 2.41 6.78 16.65
N PRO A 125 2.85 7.29 17.80
CA PRO A 125 4.26 7.53 18.08
C PRO A 125 5.12 6.25 18.02
N GLU A 126 4.59 5.13 18.51
CA GLU A 126 5.26 3.84 18.46
C GLU A 126 5.43 3.35 17.01
N CYS A 127 4.42 3.56 16.16
CA CYS A 127 4.51 3.23 14.75
C CYS A 127 5.59 4.06 14.06
N ILE A 128 5.63 5.37 14.27
CA ILE A 128 6.66 6.25 13.67
C ILE A 128 8.06 5.85 14.14
N LYS A 129 8.20 5.42 15.41
CA LYS A 129 9.47 4.92 15.94
C LYS A 129 9.94 3.64 15.22
N GLU A 130 9.02 2.76 14.79
CA GLU A 130 9.38 1.57 13.99
C GLU A 130 10.01 1.98 12.66
N PHE A 131 9.42 2.95 11.95
CA PHE A 131 9.98 3.47 10.71
C PHE A 131 11.34 4.13 10.93
N SER A 132 11.47 5.00 11.93
CA SER A 132 12.75 5.66 12.25
C SER A 132 13.87 4.66 12.55
N LYS A 133 13.60 3.58 13.32
CA LYS A 133 14.58 2.51 13.58
C LYS A 133 15.06 1.83 12.30
N ASN A 134 14.23 1.77 11.28
CA ASN A 134 14.55 1.19 9.98
C ASN A 134 15.11 2.24 8.99
N GLY A 135 15.41 3.47 9.45
CA GLY A 135 15.95 4.54 8.61
C GLY A 135 14.95 5.03 7.56
N GLN A 136 13.67 5.10 7.92
CA GLN A 136 12.57 5.34 7.00
C GLN A 136 11.57 6.36 7.56
N VAL A 137 10.84 7.01 6.67
CA VAL A 137 9.76 7.94 6.98
C VAL A 137 8.48 7.46 6.28
N TYR A 138 7.45 7.22 7.08
CA TYR A 138 6.13 6.85 6.59
C TYR A 138 5.41 8.04 5.97
N LEU A 139 4.87 7.88 4.75
CA LEU A 139 4.11 8.92 4.06
C LEU A 139 2.72 8.47 3.61
N GLY A 140 2.30 7.28 4.06
CA GLY A 140 0.92 6.81 3.91
C GLY A 140 0.79 5.42 3.27
N SER A 141 -0.45 4.98 3.19
CA SER A 141 -0.87 3.66 2.72
C SER A 141 -1.97 3.75 1.67
N ASP A 142 -2.08 2.73 0.86
CA ASP A 142 -3.26 2.42 0.06
C ASP A 142 -3.99 1.18 0.61
N ALA A 143 -5.01 0.71 -0.10
CA ALA A 143 -5.67 -0.56 0.16
C ALA A 143 -6.20 -1.15 -1.14
N THR A 144 -6.11 -2.47 -1.27
CA THR A 144 -6.65 -3.20 -2.43
C THR A 144 -8.18 -3.21 -2.42
N THR A 145 -8.79 -3.69 -3.50
CA THR A 145 -10.19 -4.14 -3.45
C THR A 145 -10.33 -5.41 -2.61
N ALA A 146 -11.57 -5.77 -2.28
CA ALA A 146 -11.87 -6.97 -1.48
C ALA A 146 -11.20 -8.22 -2.05
N TYR A 147 -10.73 -9.07 -1.15
CA TYR A 147 -10.08 -10.32 -1.49
C TYR A 147 -11.07 -11.42 -1.85
N GLN A 148 -10.66 -12.23 -2.82
CA GLN A 148 -11.36 -13.38 -3.36
C GLN A 148 -10.45 -14.62 -3.32
N LEU A 149 -10.99 -15.78 -3.62
CA LEU A 149 -10.18 -16.96 -3.90
C LEU A 149 -9.95 -17.09 -5.41
N LEU A 150 -8.70 -16.87 -5.84
CA LEU A 150 -8.27 -17.08 -7.21
C LEU A 150 -7.61 -18.45 -7.27
N SER A 151 -8.14 -19.39 -8.07
CA SER A 151 -7.76 -20.80 -7.94
C SER A 151 -7.58 -21.52 -9.27
N THR A 152 -6.80 -22.61 -9.22
CA THR A 152 -6.65 -23.58 -10.32
C THR A 152 -7.75 -24.63 -10.30
N LYS A 153 -8.51 -24.73 -9.19
CA LYS A 153 -9.59 -25.69 -8.94
C LYS A 153 -10.90 -24.97 -8.64
N ARG A 154 -12.02 -25.58 -9.01
CA ARG A 154 -13.34 -25.05 -8.69
C ARG A 154 -13.58 -25.13 -7.18
N ILE A 155 -14.00 -24.02 -6.60
CA ILE A 155 -14.29 -23.87 -5.17
C ILE A 155 -15.68 -23.18 -5.06
N GLU A 156 -16.68 -23.91 -4.61
CA GLU A 156 -18.06 -23.41 -4.43
C GLU A 156 -18.56 -23.67 -3.00
N SER A 157 -18.04 -24.71 -2.35
CA SER A 157 -18.41 -25.16 -1.02
C SER A 157 -17.19 -25.30 -0.10
N LEU A 158 -17.40 -25.42 1.22
CA LEU A 158 -16.33 -25.69 2.19
C LEU A 158 -15.66 -27.05 1.93
N SER A 159 -16.38 -28.04 1.39
CA SER A 159 -15.81 -29.32 1.04
C SER A 159 -14.76 -29.22 -0.07
N ASP A 160 -14.92 -28.28 -1.00
CA ASP A 160 -13.98 -28.06 -2.09
C ASP A 160 -12.67 -27.43 -1.60
N LEU A 161 -12.71 -26.70 -0.48
CA LEU A 161 -11.51 -26.13 0.16
C LEU A 161 -10.66 -27.13 0.90
N LYS A 162 -11.26 -28.27 1.32
CA LYS A 162 -10.59 -29.21 2.22
C LYS A 162 -9.28 -29.74 1.64
N GLY A 163 -8.18 -29.45 2.35
CA GLY A 163 -6.84 -29.89 1.99
C GLY A 163 -6.20 -29.13 0.84
N LEU A 164 -6.84 -28.12 0.26
CA LEU A 164 -6.21 -27.24 -0.74
C LEU A 164 -5.16 -26.35 -0.07
N ARG A 165 -4.04 -26.17 -0.73
CA ARG A 165 -3.00 -25.21 -0.34
C ARG A 165 -3.38 -23.84 -0.87
N VAL A 166 -3.70 -22.94 0.03
CA VAL A 166 -4.13 -21.57 -0.32
C VAL A 166 -3.07 -20.57 0.13
N ARG A 167 -2.48 -19.88 -0.81
CA ARG A 167 -1.54 -18.80 -0.51
C ARG A 167 -2.25 -17.64 0.18
N THR A 168 -1.63 -17.10 1.21
CA THR A 168 -2.10 -15.94 1.97
C THR A 168 -1.01 -14.89 2.10
N GLY A 169 -1.42 -13.62 2.23
CA GLY A 169 -0.52 -12.48 2.37
C GLY A 169 -0.24 -12.04 3.81
N GLY A 170 -0.70 -12.80 4.82
CA GLY A 170 -0.49 -12.46 6.23
C GLY A 170 -1.23 -13.39 7.18
N ALA A 171 -0.93 -13.25 8.48
CA ALA A 171 -1.41 -14.16 9.52
C ALA A 171 -2.95 -14.19 9.66
N THR A 172 -3.61 -13.03 9.53
CA THR A 172 -5.08 -12.92 9.58
C THR A 172 -5.74 -13.76 8.50
N TYR A 173 -5.24 -13.65 7.28
CA TYR A 173 -5.76 -14.42 6.15
C TYR A 173 -5.45 -15.91 6.29
N SER A 174 -4.28 -16.26 6.83
CA SER A 174 -3.92 -17.65 7.12
C SER A 174 -4.88 -18.27 8.13
N TYR A 175 -5.21 -17.55 9.20
CA TYR A 175 -6.19 -17.97 10.19
C TYR A 175 -7.55 -18.27 9.54
N ILE A 176 -8.04 -17.37 8.69
CA ILE A 176 -9.32 -17.53 8.01
C ILE A 176 -9.33 -18.77 7.13
N ILE A 177 -8.33 -18.91 6.28
CA ILE A 177 -8.18 -20.04 5.35
C ILE A 177 -8.09 -21.38 6.10
N GLU A 178 -7.33 -21.43 7.19
CA GLU A 178 -7.22 -22.60 8.05
C GLU A 178 -8.59 -22.97 8.68
N LYS A 179 -9.29 -21.99 9.23
CA LYS A 179 -10.62 -22.19 9.86
C LYS A 179 -11.70 -22.55 8.83
N MET A 180 -11.49 -22.24 7.56
CA MET A 180 -12.34 -22.71 6.46
C MET A 180 -12.00 -24.12 5.97
N GLY A 181 -10.94 -24.75 6.50
CA GLY A 181 -10.57 -26.14 6.23
C GLY A 181 -9.51 -26.34 5.15
N ALA A 182 -8.92 -25.26 4.62
CA ALA A 182 -7.78 -25.34 3.71
C ALA A 182 -6.44 -25.26 4.47
N LEU A 183 -5.34 -25.47 3.75
CA LEU A 183 -3.98 -25.39 4.27
C LEU A 183 -3.36 -24.05 3.83
N PRO A 184 -3.19 -23.07 4.74
CA PRO A 184 -2.54 -21.83 4.37
C PRO A 184 -1.05 -22.05 4.10
N VAL A 185 -0.57 -21.48 2.99
CA VAL A 185 0.85 -21.40 2.67
C VAL A 185 1.23 -19.92 2.54
N TYR A 186 2.42 -19.56 3.01
CA TYR A 186 2.88 -18.19 3.05
C TYR A 186 4.13 -18.00 2.21
N PHE A 187 4.04 -17.08 1.25
CA PHE A 187 5.16 -16.58 0.46
C PHE A 187 4.78 -15.22 -0.17
N PRO A 188 5.76 -14.44 -0.66
CA PRO A 188 5.52 -13.12 -1.25
C PRO A 188 4.60 -13.15 -2.46
N ALA A 189 3.93 -12.01 -2.72
CA ALA A 189 3.02 -11.90 -3.86
C ALA A 189 3.72 -12.09 -5.22
N SER A 190 5.01 -11.75 -5.31
CA SER A 190 5.83 -11.96 -6.52
C SER A 190 5.98 -13.43 -6.93
N GLU A 191 5.75 -14.36 -6.02
CA GLU A 191 5.90 -15.81 -6.25
C GLU A 191 4.58 -16.52 -6.58
N ILE A 192 3.44 -15.82 -6.55
CA ILE A 192 2.10 -16.43 -6.71
C ILE A 192 1.95 -17.11 -8.06
N PHE A 193 2.37 -16.44 -9.16
CA PHE A 193 2.22 -17.02 -10.50
C PHE A 193 2.95 -18.37 -10.62
N GLU A 194 4.20 -18.42 -10.19
CA GLU A 194 5.02 -19.63 -10.25
C GLU A 194 4.44 -20.73 -9.35
N ALA A 195 4.02 -20.37 -8.13
CA ALA A 195 3.45 -21.33 -7.18
C ALA A 195 2.14 -21.96 -7.66
N LEU A 196 1.27 -21.18 -8.33
CA LEU A 196 0.04 -21.71 -8.93
C LEU A 196 0.34 -22.55 -10.17
N SER A 197 1.27 -22.10 -11.03
CA SER A 197 1.64 -22.78 -12.28
C SER A 197 2.35 -24.12 -12.03
N SER A 198 3.22 -24.18 -11.02
CA SER A 198 3.94 -25.42 -10.63
C SER A 198 3.13 -26.32 -9.70
N GLY A 199 1.96 -25.89 -9.24
CA GLY A 199 1.12 -26.63 -8.30
C GLY A 199 1.67 -26.65 -6.87
N VAL A 200 2.52 -25.75 -6.47
CA VAL A 200 2.94 -25.54 -5.06
C VAL A 200 1.76 -24.98 -4.24
N ALA A 201 0.93 -24.13 -4.84
CA ALA A 201 -0.35 -23.70 -4.30
C ALA A 201 -1.49 -24.07 -5.26
N ASP A 202 -2.67 -24.34 -4.71
CA ASP A 202 -3.89 -24.63 -5.46
C ASP A 202 -4.75 -23.38 -5.67
N ALA A 203 -4.59 -22.38 -4.79
CA ALA A 203 -5.28 -21.11 -4.84
C ALA A 203 -4.45 -20.00 -4.16
N THR A 204 -4.83 -18.76 -4.40
CA THR A 204 -4.38 -17.59 -3.63
C THR A 204 -5.58 -16.81 -3.12
N TYR A 205 -5.48 -16.32 -1.89
CA TYR A 205 -6.41 -15.36 -1.31
C TYR A 205 -5.91 -13.97 -1.64
N SER A 206 -6.50 -13.33 -2.65
CA SER A 206 -6.00 -12.10 -3.26
C SER A 206 -7.14 -11.32 -3.94
N SER A 207 -6.83 -10.14 -4.47
CA SER A 207 -7.81 -9.29 -5.15
C SER A 207 -7.93 -9.62 -6.63
N ILE A 208 -9.09 -9.35 -7.25
CA ILE A 208 -9.31 -9.55 -8.71
C ILE A 208 -8.26 -8.78 -9.57
N PRO A 209 -7.88 -7.53 -9.24
CA PRO A 209 -6.82 -6.83 -9.97
C PRO A 209 -5.50 -7.60 -10.11
N ASP A 210 -5.21 -8.54 -9.21
CA ASP A 210 -3.97 -9.32 -9.26
C ASP A 210 -3.91 -10.27 -10.46
N LEU A 211 -5.05 -10.59 -11.07
CA LEU A 211 -5.08 -11.27 -12.37
C LEU A 211 -4.25 -10.50 -13.41
N LYS A 212 -4.29 -9.16 -13.37
CA LYS A 212 -3.53 -8.27 -14.26
C LYS A 212 -2.18 -7.87 -13.64
N ASN A 213 -2.18 -7.40 -12.39
CA ASN A 213 -1.02 -6.77 -11.74
C ASN A 213 0.18 -7.71 -11.63
N ILE A 214 -0.08 -8.99 -11.34
CA ILE A 214 0.93 -10.06 -11.23
C ILE A 214 0.67 -11.20 -12.22
N GLN A 215 -0.08 -10.90 -13.30
CA GLN A 215 -0.23 -11.74 -14.50
C GLN A 215 -0.80 -13.14 -14.26
N LEU A 216 -1.79 -13.30 -13.39
CA LEU A 216 -2.35 -14.59 -13.00
C LEU A 216 -3.34 -15.19 -14.01
N TYR A 217 -3.72 -14.51 -15.10
CA TYR A 217 -4.72 -15.00 -16.06
C TYR A 217 -4.43 -16.39 -16.61
N ASP A 218 -3.16 -16.75 -16.79
CA ASP A 218 -2.79 -18.05 -17.38
C ASP A 218 -2.63 -19.16 -16.35
N ALA A 219 -2.55 -18.81 -15.06
CA ALA A 219 -2.46 -19.75 -13.94
C ALA A 219 -3.83 -20.02 -13.27
N VAL A 220 -4.72 -19.04 -13.24
CA VAL A 220 -6.04 -19.09 -12.58
C VAL A 220 -7.12 -19.57 -13.55
N LYS A 221 -8.01 -20.44 -13.08
CA LYS A 221 -9.17 -20.93 -13.82
C LYS A 221 -10.49 -20.49 -13.20
N TYR A 222 -10.51 -20.20 -11.91
CA TYR A 222 -11.71 -19.91 -11.15
C TYR A 222 -11.48 -18.75 -10.19
N VAL A 223 -12.49 -17.90 -10.02
CA VAL A 223 -12.56 -16.84 -9.01
C VAL A 223 -13.80 -17.06 -8.15
N THR A 224 -13.63 -17.46 -6.89
CA THR A 224 -14.75 -17.58 -5.95
C THR A 224 -14.95 -16.27 -5.21
N LEU A 225 -16.14 -15.68 -5.34
CA LEU A 225 -16.48 -14.36 -4.83
C LEU A 225 -16.87 -14.42 -3.36
N ILE A 226 -15.93 -14.13 -2.48
CA ILE A 226 -16.15 -14.18 -1.02
C ILE A 226 -16.18 -12.80 -0.37
N ASP A 227 -15.69 -11.76 -1.06
CA ASP A 227 -15.69 -10.35 -0.65
C ASP A 227 -15.30 -10.12 0.82
N LYS A 228 -14.18 -10.69 1.25
CA LYS A 228 -13.74 -10.62 2.63
C LYS A 228 -12.36 -9.99 2.78
N GLY A 229 -12.32 -8.89 3.54
CA GLY A 229 -11.09 -8.18 3.83
C GLY A 229 -10.47 -7.49 2.62
N VAL A 230 -9.47 -6.70 2.89
CA VAL A 230 -8.64 -6.02 1.89
C VAL A 230 -7.19 -6.13 2.33
N PHE A 231 -6.23 -6.04 1.44
CA PHE A 231 -4.86 -5.84 1.88
C PHE A 231 -4.61 -4.33 2.10
N ASN A 232 -4.25 -3.98 3.34
CA ASN A 232 -4.05 -2.61 3.81
C ASN A 232 -2.77 -2.46 4.66
N ALA A 233 -1.98 -3.53 4.78
CA ALA A 233 -0.86 -3.61 5.70
C ALA A 233 0.47 -3.26 5.02
N ALA A 234 0.54 -2.07 4.42
CA ALA A 234 1.74 -1.59 3.75
C ALA A 234 1.90 -0.07 3.84
N ALA A 235 3.15 0.38 3.96
CA ALA A 235 3.56 1.75 3.68
C ALA A 235 3.91 1.85 2.18
N MET A 236 3.04 2.43 1.36
CA MET A 236 3.19 2.40 -0.10
C MET A 236 4.10 3.50 -0.66
N THR A 237 4.25 4.61 0.05
CA THR A 237 5.15 5.72 -0.30
C THR A 237 6.17 5.96 0.82
N ASN A 238 6.83 4.89 1.23
CA ASN A 238 7.81 4.94 2.32
C ASN A 238 9.13 5.49 1.80
N LEU A 239 9.64 6.54 2.44
CA LEU A 239 10.82 7.29 2.01
C LEU A 239 12.03 6.96 2.91
N SER A 240 13.23 6.86 2.33
CA SER A 240 14.46 6.77 3.08
C SER A 240 14.68 8.02 3.94
N GLN A 241 15.04 7.84 5.21
CA GLN A 241 15.39 8.91 6.14
C GLN A 241 16.43 9.85 5.55
N ARG A 242 17.44 9.31 4.87
CA ARG A 242 18.52 10.06 4.23
C ARG A 242 18.01 11.10 3.21
N VAL A 243 16.93 10.79 2.50
CA VAL A 243 16.29 11.74 1.56
C VAL A 243 15.46 12.76 2.31
N TRP A 244 14.69 12.31 3.32
CA TRP A 244 13.87 13.19 4.16
C TRP A 244 14.70 14.27 4.84
N ASP A 245 15.89 13.93 5.35
CA ASP A 245 16.77 14.85 6.07
C ASP A 245 17.34 15.96 5.18
N LYS A 246 17.40 15.74 3.86
CA LYS A 246 17.81 16.76 2.89
C LYS A 246 16.68 17.75 2.55
N MET A 247 15.44 17.39 2.82
CA MET A 247 14.29 18.22 2.47
C MET A 247 14.13 19.38 3.44
N SER A 248 13.86 20.58 2.90
CA SER A 248 13.37 21.71 3.69
C SER A 248 12.01 21.37 4.30
N LEU A 249 11.58 22.12 5.32
CA LEU A 249 10.24 21.92 5.92
C LEU A 249 9.11 22.10 4.89
N GLU A 250 9.29 23.00 3.95
CA GLU A 250 8.36 23.23 2.85
C GLU A 250 8.33 22.02 1.90
N ASP A 251 9.51 21.49 1.54
CA ASP A 251 9.61 20.32 0.67
C ASP A 251 9.08 19.03 1.34
N ARG A 252 9.24 18.89 2.68
CA ARG A 252 8.62 17.80 3.46
C ARG A 252 7.09 17.87 3.39
N SER A 253 6.51 19.04 3.54
CA SER A 253 5.06 19.25 3.40
C SER A 253 4.59 18.94 1.98
N SER A 254 5.35 19.38 0.97
CA SER A 254 5.09 19.10 -0.44
C SER A 254 5.18 17.61 -0.74
N MET A 255 6.17 16.90 -0.18
CA MET A 255 6.32 15.44 -0.31
C MET A 255 5.14 14.71 0.33
N ALA A 256 4.76 15.06 1.57
CA ALA A 256 3.62 14.47 2.24
C ALA A 256 2.32 14.65 1.43
N ARG A 257 2.12 15.84 0.82
CA ARG A 257 0.97 16.10 -0.04
C ARG A 257 1.04 15.31 -1.35
N ALA A 258 2.19 15.29 -2.03
CA ALA A 258 2.38 14.51 -3.27
C ALA A 258 2.16 13.01 -3.06
N ALA A 259 2.57 12.47 -1.91
CA ALA A 259 2.34 11.08 -1.53
C ALA A 259 0.85 10.74 -1.46
N GLN A 260 -0.02 11.69 -1.04
CA GLN A 260 -1.46 11.42 -1.01
C GLN A 260 -2.03 11.27 -2.44
N TYR A 261 -1.58 12.06 -3.40
CA TYR A 261 -1.98 11.91 -4.80
C TYR A 261 -1.59 10.54 -5.36
N ALA A 262 -0.37 10.07 -5.06
CA ALA A 262 0.06 8.73 -5.47
C ALA A 262 -0.86 7.62 -4.95
N GLN A 263 -1.15 7.68 -3.66
CA GLN A 263 -1.94 6.64 -2.98
C GLN A 263 -3.40 6.66 -3.40
N THR A 264 -4.00 7.85 -3.54
CA THR A 264 -5.40 7.95 -3.92
C THR A 264 -5.61 7.56 -5.38
N ILE A 265 -4.70 7.90 -6.28
CA ILE A 265 -4.71 7.38 -7.65
C ILE A 265 -4.58 5.85 -7.63
N ALA A 266 -3.70 5.26 -6.82
CA ALA A 266 -3.60 3.81 -6.68
C ALA A 266 -4.91 3.20 -6.15
N ILE A 267 -5.54 3.79 -5.13
CA ILE A 267 -6.83 3.33 -4.56
C ILE A 267 -7.91 3.28 -5.63
N TYR A 268 -8.04 4.31 -6.47
CA TYR A 268 -9.01 4.31 -7.58
C TYR A 268 -8.60 3.35 -8.68
N SER A 269 -7.30 3.27 -9.02
CA SER A 269 -6.78 2.32 -10.00
C SER A 269 -7.02 0.85 -9.60
N TRP A 270 -7.00 0.52 -8.31
CA TRP A 270 -7.40 -0.82 -7.83
C TRP A 270 -8.84 -1.15 -8.23
N ARG A 271 -9.75 -0.18 -8.13
CA ARG A 271 -11.18 -0.37 -8.48
C ARG A 271 -11.37 -0.50 -10.00
N ASP A 272 -10.75 0.41 -10.76
CA ASP A 272 -10.83 0.41 -12.23
C ASP A 272 -10.20 -0.86 -12.80
N THR A 273 -9.04 -1.26 -12.28
CA THR A 273 -8.36 -2.50 -12.66
C THR A 273 -9.19 -3.74 -12.31
N ALA A 274 -9.99 -3.72 -11.22
CA ALA A 274 -10.86 -4.84 -10.88
C ALA A 274 -11.90 -5.11 -11.97
N ALA A 275 -12.57 -4.06 -12.44
CA ALA A 275 -13.57 -4.17 -13.51
C ALA A 275 -12.95 -4.62 -14.85
N GLU A 276 -11.79 -4.06 -15.20
CA GLU A 276 -11.04 -4.45 -16.40
C GLU A 276 -10.56 -5.91 -16.31
N ALA A 277 -9.99 -6.30 -15.17
CA ALA A 277 -9.46 -7.64 -14.96
C ALA A 277 -10.57 -8.70 -14.99
N GLU A 278 -11.73 -8.41 -14.40
CA GLU A 278 -12.89 -9.30 -14.46
C GLU A 278 -13.38 -9.52 -15.89
N LYS A 279 -13.46 -8.43 -16.70
CA LYS A 279 -13.84 -8.51 -18.11
C LYS A 279 -12.89 -9.41 -18.89
N ILE A 280 -11.57 -9.15 -18.80
CA ILE A 280 -10.55 -9.93 -19.50
C ILE A 280 -10.55 -11.39 -19.02
N ALA A 281 -10.73 -11.63 -17.72
CA ALA A 281 -10.80 -12.97 -17.17
C ALA A 281 -11.94 -13.80 -17.77
N LYS A 282 -13.15 -13.20 -17.88
CA LYS A 282 -14.30 -13.84 -18.52
C LYS A 282 -14.06 -14.13 -20.00
N GLU A 283 -13.43 -13.21 -20.73
CA GLU A 283 -13.05 -13.41 -22.15
C GLU A 283 -12.02 -14.54 -22.31
N LYS A 284 -11.15 -14.77 -21.31
CA LYS A 284 -10.20 -15.88 -21.25
C LYS A 284 -10.80 -17.20 -20.73
N GLY A 285 -12.08 -17.22 -20.37
CA GLY A 285 -12.77 -18.41 -19.89
C GLY A 285 -12.56 -18.70 -18.40
N ILE A 286 -12.08 -17.74 -17.60
CA ILE A 286 -12.02 -17.86 -16.15
C ILE A 286 -13.43 -17.73 -15.59
N GLU A 287 -13.86 -18.75 -14.82
CA GLU A 287 -15.20 -18.82 -14.27
C GLU A 287 -15.28 -18.08 -12.93
N PHE A 288 -16.31 -17.20 -12.79
CA PHE A 288 -16.63 -16.52 -11.53
C PHE A 288 -17.73 -17.28 -10.79
N ILE A 289 -17.42 -17.73 -9.58
CA ILE A 289 -18.25 -18.63 -8.78
C ILE A 289 -18.81 -17.88 -7.58
N GLN A 290 -20.12 -17.98 -7.39
CA GLN A 290 -20.77 -17.60 -6.13
C GLN A 290 -20.69 -18.79 -5.17
N PRO A 291 -20.05 -18.65 -3.99
CA PRO A 291 -20.00 -19.72 -3.02
C PRO A 291 -21.40 -19.98 -2.42
N ASP A 292 -21.59 -21.20 -1.92
CA ASP A 292 -22.85 -21.57 -1.28
C ASP A 292 -23.10 -20.81 0.03
N LYS A 293 -24.34 -20.89 0.53
CA LYS A 293 -24.77 -20.16 1.74
C LYS A 293 -24.01 -20.61 3.00
N GLU A 294 -23.61 -21.85 3.07
CA GLU A 294 -22.86 -22.40 4.20
C GLU A 294 -21.44 -21.83 4.23
N PHE A 295 -20.79 -21.77 3.07
CA PHE A 295 -19.48 -21.14 2.89
C PHE A 295 -19.51 -19.67 3.37
N VAL A 296 -20.47 -18.88 2.89
CA VAL A 296 -20.62 -17.47 3.27
C VAL A 296 -20.87 -17.32 4.77
N LYS A 297 -21.77 -18.13 5.32
CA LYS A 297 -22.10 -18.14 6.78
C LYS A 297 -20.85 -18.47 7.60
N ARG A 298 -20.11 -19.51 7.23
CA ARG A 298 -18.88 -19.91 7.94
C ARG A 298 -17.83 -18.81 7.88
N GLY A 299 -17.62 -18.18 6.71
CA GLY A 299 -16.69 -17.07 6.55
C GLY A 299 -17.03 -15.88 7.46
N ASN A 300 -18.33 -15.54 7.63
CA ASN A 300 -18.77 -14.50 8.55
C ASN A 300 -18.47 -14.88 10.01
N ASN A 301 -18.79 -16.09 10.41
CA ASN A 301 -18.56 -16.56 11.79
C ASN A 301 -17.06 -16.53 12.13
N ILE A 302 -16.20 -16.98 11.22
CA ILE A 302 -14.73 -16.98 11.42
C ILE A 302 -14.21 -15.54 11.59
N ARG A 303 -14.70 -14.60 10.80
CA ARG A 303 -14.36 -13.17 10.96
C ARG A 303 -14.72 -12.69 12.35
N ASP A 304 -15.94 -12.98 12.80
CA ASP A 304 -16.45 -12.52 14.09
C ASP A 304 -15.69 -13.19 15.25
N GLU A 305 -15.39 -14.49 15.14
CA GLU A 305 -14.52 -15.24 16.07
C GLU A 305 -13.11 -14.60 16.15
N TYR A 306 -12.50 -14.29 14.99
CA TYR A 306 -11.20 -13.65 14.92
C TYR A 306 -11.20 -12.28 15.59
N MET A 307 -12.19 -11.45 15.24
CA MET A 307 -12.31 -10.09 15.78
C MET A 307 -12.58 -10.06 17.29
N ALA A 308 -13.27 -11.06 17.85
CA ALA A 308 -13.47 -11.20 19.28
C ALA A 308 -12.14 -11.51 20.02
N GLY A 309 -11.23 -12.24 19.39
CA GLY A 309 -9.92 -12.61 19.95
C GLY A 309 -8.77 -11.67 19.58
N VAL A 310 -8.98 -10.69 18.70
CA VAL A 310 -7.88 -9.90 18.10
C VAL A 310 -7.06 -9.14 19.12
N THR A 311 -7.68 -8.56 20.13
CA THR A 311 -6.98 -7.80 21.19
C THR A 311 -6.01 -8.68 21.96
N GLU A 312 -6.41 -9.91 22.33
CA GLU A 312 -5.53 -10.85 23.01
C GLU A 312 -4.38 -11.30 22.11
N ALA A 313 -4.68 -11.56 20.83
CA ALA A 313 -3.66 -11.93 19.84
C ALA A 313 -2.62 -10.82 19.65
N LEU A 314 -3.03 -9.57 19.54
CA LEU A 314 -2.15 -8.42 19.44
C LEU A 314 -1.30 -8.21 20.70
N THR A 315 -1.89 -8.38 21.89
CA THR A 315 -1.14 -8.33 23.16
C THR A 315 -0.05 -9.40 23.21
N LYS A 316 -0.34 -10.63 22.77
CA LYS A 316 0.65 -11.71 22.67
C LYS A 316 1.76 -11.42 21.64
N LYS A 317 1.47 -10.65 20.60
CA LYS A 317 2.47 -10.17 19.63
C LYS A 317 3.36 -9.05 20.18
N GLY A 318 3.08 -8.52 21.36
CA GLY A 318 3.84 -7.44 21.99
C GLY A 318 3.32 -6.04 21.70
N VAL A 319 2.11 -5.92 21.11
CA VAL A 319 1.48 -4.61 20.89
C VAL A 319 1.15 -3.95 22.21
N THR A 320 1.62 -2.72 22.40
CA THR A 320 1.35 -1.94 23.61
C THR A 320 -0.06 -1.38 23.59
N ASN A 321 -0.79 -1.48 24.71
CA ASN A 321 -2.17 -0.96 24.82
C ASN A 321 -3.10 -1.46 23.70
N ALA A 322 -3.02 -2.73 23.33
CA ALA A 322 -3.69 -3.31 22.16
C ALA A 322 -5.20 -2.98 22.11
N ALA A 323 -5.93 -3.05 23.23
CA ALA A 323 -7.36 -2.72 23.28
C ALA A 323 -7.63 -1.28 22.82
N ALA A 324 -6.92 -0.31 23.38
CA ALA A 324 -7.09 1.10 23.03
C ALA A 324 -6.76 1.38 21.55
N LYS A 325 -5.73 0.69 21.00
CA LYS A 325 -5.34 0.82 19.60
C LYS A 325 -6.38 0.21 18.65
N VAL A 326 -6.94 -0.95 19.00
CA VAL A 326 -8.05 -1.56 18.23
C VAL A 326 -9.26 -0.63 18.21
N ASP A 327 -9.63 -0.05 19.35
CA ASP A 327 -10.78 0.87 19.44
C ASP A 327 -10.50 2.18 18.70
N SER A 328 -9.28 2.72 18.79
CA SER A 328 -8.85 3.89 18.02
C SER A 328 -8.95 3.63 16.51
N TYR A 329 -8.44 2.50 16.02
CA TYR A 329 -8.54 2.17 14.61
C TYR A 329 -9.99 2.03 14.14
N LYS A 330 -10.87 1.37 14.92
CA LYS A 330 -12.30 1.27 14.62
C LYS A 330 -12.98 2.64 14.54
N ALA A 331 -12.62 3.55 15.45
CA ALA A 331 -13.15 4.92 15.45
C ALA A 331 -12.69 5.70 14.21
N LEU A 332 -11.40 5.55 13.83
CA LEU A 332 -10.86 6.14 12.61
C LEU A 332 -11.54 5.59 11.35
N LEU A 333 -11.75 4.29 11.28
CA LEU A 333 -12.44 3.68 10.15
C LEU A 333 -13.86 4.25 10.00
N LYS A 334 -14.62 4.31 11.09
CA LYS A 334 -15.97 4.92 11.09
C LYS A 334 -15.95 6.40 10.68
N LYS A 335 -14.97 7.17 11.16
CA LYS A 335 -14.75 8.57 10.74
C LYS A 335 -14.56 8.65 9.22
N TRP A 336 -13.66 7.83 8.68
CA TRP A 336 -13.33 7.88 7.27
C TRP A 336 -14.43 7.34 6.37
N GLU A 337 -15.22 6.34 6.79
CA GLU A 337 -16.44 5.93 6.08
C GLU A 337 -17.41 7.10 5.87
N GLY A 338 -17.59 7.93 6.89
CA GLY A 338 -18.39 9.16 6.77
C GLY A 338 -17.77 10.21 5.86
N LEU A 339 -16.45 10.44 5.97
CA LEU A 339 -15.76 11.47 5.19
C LEU A 339 -15.69 11.16 3.69
N VAL A 340 -15.51 9.88 3.32
CA VAL A 340 -15.39 9.49 1.91
C VAL A 340 -16.73 9.26 1.21
N ALA A 341 -17.85 9.34 1.91
CA ALA A 341 -19.17 9.00 1.37
C ALA A 341 -19.52 9.81 0.11
N ASN A 342 -19.12 11.09 0.06
CA ASN A 342 -19.39 11.98 -1.06
C ASN A 342 -18.14 12.28 -1.92
N VAL A 343 -17.04 11.60 -1.67
CA VAL A 343 -15.80 11.75 -2.44
C VAL A 343 -15.88 10.90 -3.70
N THR A 344 -15.70 11.51 -4.87
CA THR A 344 -15.90 10.85 -6.16
C THR A 344 -14.61 10.70 -6.96
N THR A 345 -13.60 11.53 -6.70
CA THR A 345 -12.35 11.55 -7.44
C THR A 345 -11.14 11.28 -6.55
N SER A 346 -10.04 10.84 -7.17
CA SER A 346 -8.75 10.63 -6.49
C SER A 346 -8.20 11.94 -5.93
N ASP A 347 -8.37 13.05 -6.64
CA ASP A 347 -7.86 14.37 -6.24
C ASP A 347 -8.60 14.90 -5.02
N GLU A 348 -9.95 14.78 -5.00
CA GLU A 348 -10.75 15.13 -3.80
C GLU A 348 -10.31 14.31 -2.58
N LEU A 349 -10.05 13.01 -2.76
CA LEU A 349 -9.58 12.15 -1.68
C LEU A 349 -8.17 12.54 -1.22
N ALA A 350 -7.28 12.91 -2.15
CA ALA A 350 -5.92 13.33 -1.83
C ALA A 350 -5.92 14.59 -0.97
N GLU A 351 -6.70 15.61 -1.38
CA GLU A 351 -6.83 16.86 -0.62
C GLU A 351 -7.50 16.64 0.74
N LEU A 352 -8.53 15.79 0.80
CA LEU A 352 -9.18 15.43 2.06
C LEU A 352 -8.20 14.74 3.02
N ARG A 353 -7.41 13.77 2.55
CA ARG A 353 -6.38 13.10 3.36
C ARG A 353 -5.28 14.07 3.81
N TYR A 354 -4.82 14.95 2.92
CA TYR A 354 -3.85 15.97 3.29
C TYR A 354 -4.42 16.88 4.40
N LYS A 355 -5.62 17.38 4.23
CA LYS A 355 -6.30 18.26 5.21
C LYS A 355 -6.51 17.56 6.57
N GLU A 356 -7.01 16.33 6.55
CA GLU A 356 -7.40 15.62 7.78
C GLU A 356 -6.22 15.00 8.54
N ILE A 357 -5.12 14.69 7.85
CA ILE A 357 -3.96 14.03 8.45
C ILE A 357 -2.73 14.95 8.40
N TRP A 358 -2.21 15.17 7.21
CA TRP A 358 -0.85 15.67 7.01
C TRP A 358 -0.67 17.15 7.29
N SER A 359 -1.70 17.98 7.11
CA SER A 359 -1.66 19.39 7.49
C SER A 359 -1.61 19.59 9.02
N LYS A 360 -1.91 18.55 9.79
CA LYS A 360 -1.89 18.55 11.27
C LYS A 360 -0.58 17.97 11.84
N VAL A 361 0.25 17.37 10.99
CA VAL A 361 1.56 16.80 11.36
C VAL A 361 2.62 17.91 11.38
N ASP A 362 3.37 18.02 12.48
CA ASP A 362 4.50 18.93 12.55
C ASP A 362 5.69 18.38 11.77
N MET A 363 5.92 18.89 10.55
CA MET A 363 7.01 18.47 9.67
C MET A 363 8.41 18.74 10.23
N LYS A 364 8.53 19.54 11.31
CA LYS A 364 9.81 19.78 11.97
C LYS A 364 10.25 18.56 12.79
N THR A 365 9.30 17.89 13.40
CA THR A 365 9.55 16.76 14.30
C THR A 365 9.19 15.41 13.69
N TYR A 366 8.32 15.39 12.67
CA TYR A 366 7.91 14.17 12.01
C TYR A 366 9.09 13.50 11.27
N GLY A 367 9.29 12.20 11.54
CA GLY A 367 10.41 11.46 10.96
C GLY A 367 11.79 11.91 11.49
N SER A 368 11.84 12.69 12.58
CA SER A 368 13.11 12.99 13.27
C SER A 368 13.42 11.87 14.28
N HIS A 369 14.73 11.56 14.42
CA HIS A 369 15.22 10.54 15.36
C HIS A 369 15.16 11.00 16.80
#